data_59960a6be9cccb75b8c4730f13395266
#
_entry.id   59960a6be9cccb75b8c4730f13395266
#
_cell.length_a   1.000
_cell.length_b   1.000
_cell.length_c   1.000
_cell.angle_alpha   90.00
_cell.angle_beta   90.00
_cell.angle_gamma   90.00
#
_symmetry.space_group_name_H-M   'P 1'
#
loop_
_entity.id
_entity.type
_entity.pdbx_description
1 polymer ?
#
loop_
_entity_poly.entity_id
_entity_poly.type
_entity_poly.pdbx_seq_one_letter_code
_entity_poly.pdbx_strand_id
1 'polypeptide(L)'
;PGTLERLGLDPEVLHRTNPGLVVTRVTGFGQTGPYKDRPGFATQAEALSGFAAINGEPDGQPLLPPIALTDEVAALVAAFATMVAVHSGVGQVVDVNLIESMLQLMGPLVPLYGLRGEVQERLGAGIPYTVPRNTYRTSDGRWVAVSTSAESVAERVMDLIGLGDDPRFGDFSGRVAHRDLIDERMAEWMAARTMEQVLAEFEAAHAAVAPVYDMAD
;
A
#
# COMPACT_ATOMS: atom_id res chain seq x y z
N PRO A 1 15.20 -9.68 20.85
CA PRO A 1 16.67 -9.81 20.85
C PRO A 1 17.18 -10.83 21.87
N GLY A 2 18.41 -11.37 21.65
CA GLY A 2 19.04 -12.28 22.61
C GLY A 2 18.54 -13.73 22.58
N THR A 3 17.57 -14.09 21.74
CA THR A 3 17.05 -15.45 21.71
C THR A 3 18.02 -16.44 21.09
N LEU A 4 18.67 -16.08 19.97
CA LEU A 4 19.69 -16.93 19.36
C LEU A 4 20.89 -17.12 20.33
N GLU A 5 21.29 -16.07 20.98
CA GLU A 5 22.38 -16.07 21.96
C GLU A 5 22.10 -17.04 23.12
N ARG A 6 20.87 -17.01 23.68
CA ARG A 6 20.45 -17.92 24.74
C ARG A 6 20.38 -19.39 24.29
N LEU A 7 20.19 -19.62 22.99
CA LEU A 7 20.17 -20.97 22.41
C LEU A 7 21.55 -21.46 21.97
N GLY A 8 22.62 -20.68 22.19
CA GLY A 8 23.97 -21.00 21.74
C GLY A 8 24.20 -20.78 20.24
N LEU A 9 23.30 -20.04 19.57
CA LEU A 9 23.32 -19.72 18.15
C LEU A 9 23.69 -18.24 17.92
N ASP A 10 24.50 -17.67 18.81
CA ASP A 10 25.05 -16.34 18.66
C ASP A 10 25.73 -16.20 17.27
N PRO A 11 25.44 -15.17 16.48
CA PRO A 11 26.06 -14.96 15.17
C PRO A 11 27.60 -14.98 15.19
N GLU A 12 28.22 -14.48 16.24
CA GLU A 12 29.69 -14.55 16.40
C GLU A 12 30.18 -15.98 16.56
N VAL A 13 29.42 -16.82 17.29
CA VAL A 13 29.72 -18.25 17.44
C VAL A 13 29.59 -18.98 16.11
N LEU A 14 28.50 -18.70 15.39
CA LEU A 14 28.22 -19.29 14.08
C LEU A 14 29.27 -18.90 13.04
N HIS A 15 29.68 -17.62 13.00
CA HIS A 15 30.70 -17.12 12.08
C HIS A 15 32.10 -17.67 12.37
N ARG A 16 32.43 -18.06 13.62
CA ARG A 16 33.70 -18.77 13.89
C ARG A 16 33.75 -20.15 13.21
N THR A 17 32.59 -20.80 13.09
CA THR A 17 32.50 -22.12 12.42
C THR A 17 32.36 -21.98 10.90
N ASN A 18 31.56 -21.00 10.45
CA ASN A 18 31.36 -20.71 9.04
C ASN A 18 31.38 -19.19 8.82
N PRO A 19 32.53 -18.62 8.46
CA PRO A 19 32.67 -17.16 8.24
C PRO A 19 31.82 -16.63 7.07
N GLY A 20 31.38 -17.49 6.15
CA GLY A 20 30.51 -17.12 5.03
C GLY A 20 29.02 -17.22 5.32
N LEU A 21 28.63 -17.59 6.54
CA LEU A 21 27.23 -17.75 6.89
C LEU A 21 26.47 -16.42 6.88
N VAL A 22 25.29 -16.39 6.25
CA VAL A 22 24.31 -15.29 6.37
C VAL A 22 23.28 -15.68 7.42
N VAL A 23 23.13 -14.84 8.44
CA VAL A 23 22.17 -15.04 9.55
C VAL A 23 21.08 -14.00 9.44
N THR A 24 19.91 -14.37 8.95
CA THR A 24 18.76 -13.47 8.85
C THR A 24 17.90 -13.57 10.11
N ARG A 25 17.65 -12.42 10.74
CA ARG A 25 16.87 -12.28 11.97
C ARG A 25 15.66 -11.39 11.69
N VAL A 26 14.47 -11.91 11.95
CA VAL A 26 13.21 -11.16 11.78
C VAL A 26 12.57 -10.94 13.15
N THR A 27 12.26 -9.69 13.49
CA THR A 27 11.66 -9.32 14.79
C THR A 27 10.71 -8.13 14.64
N GLY A 28 9.96 -7.81 15.68
CA GLY A 28 9.04 -6.65 15.66
C GLY A 28 9.77 -5.31 15.48
N PHE A 29 10.88 -5.10 16.24
CA PHE A 29 11.56 -3.80 16.31
C PHE A 29 13.08 -3.86 16.04
N GLY A 30 13.59 -4.97 15.53
CA GLY A 30 15.03 -5.14 15.26
C GLY A 30 15.83 -5.58 16.48
N GLN A 31 17.14 -5.74 16.27
CA GLN A 31 18.09 -6.16 17.30
C GLN A 31 18.68 -4.98 18.07
N THR A 32 18.51 -3.76 17.57
CA THR A 32 19.07 -2.52 18.11
C THR A 32 17.96 -1.48 18.28
N GLY A 33 18.31 -0.31 18.81
CA GLY A 33 17.35 0.78 18.96
C GLY A 33 16.54 0.74 20.26
N PRO A 34 15.74 1.81 20.52
CA PRO A 34 15.10 2.02 21.82
C PRO A 34 13.92 1.07 22.08
N TYR A 35 13.37 0.42 21.05
CA TYR A 35 12.21 -0.48 21.15
C TYR A 35 12.57 -1.96 21.02
N LYS A 36 13.86 -2.30 20.86
CA LYS A 36 14.32 -3.67 20.61
C LYS A 36 13.78 -4.72 21.60
N ASP A 37 13.56 -4.32 22.84
CA ASP A 37 13.11 -5.23 23.91
C ASP A 37 11.59 -5.21 24.11
N ARG A 38 10.85 -4.44 23.29
CA ARG A 38 9.38 -4.41 23.34
C ARG A 38 8.79 -5.61 22.61
N PRO A 39 7.68 -6.20 23.11
CA PRO A 39 6.91 -7.13 22.31
C PRO A 39 6.34 -6.42 21.08
N GLY A 40 6.46 -7.04 19.91
CA GLY A 40 5.98 -6.47 18.65
C GLY A 40 5.51 -7.56 17.71
N PHE A 41 4.34 -7.31 17.13
CA PHE A 41 3.72 -8.08 16.06
C PHE A 41 3.34 -7.15 14.91
N ALA A 42 2.82 -7.70 13.81
CA ALA A 42 2.37 -6.96 12.64
C ALA A 42 1.47 -5.77 12.99
N THR A 43 0.47 -5.97 13.85
CA THR A 43 -0.48 -4.93 14.28
C THR A 43 0.18 -3.70 14.87
N GLN A 44 1.22 -3.86 15.70
CA GLN A 44 1.95 -2.72 16.25
C GLN A 44 2.74 -1.98 15.17
N ALA A 45 3.31 -2.70 14.20
CA ALA A 45 4.02 -2.08 13.09
C ALA A 45 3.04 -1.29 12.18
N GLU A 46 1.88 -1.83 11.88
CA GLU A 46 0.82 -1.16 11.12
C GLU A 46 0.32 0.12 11.80
N ALA A 47 0.17 0.08 13.11
CA ALA A 47 -0.26 1.25 13.89
C ALA A 47 0.85 2.31 13.99
N LEU A 48 2.08 1.91 14.29
CA LEU A 48 3.20 2.84 14.53
C LEU A 48 3.80 3.42 13.25
N SER A 49 3.71 2.72 12.11
CA SER A 49 4.17 3.22 10.82
C SER A 49 3.31 4.34 10.24
N GLY A 50 2.09 4.52 10.75
CA GLY A 50 1.09 5.43 10.18
C GLY A 50 0.17 4.77 9.15
N PHE A 51 0.39 3.50 8.78
CA PHE A 51 -0.45 2.78 7.81
C PHE A 51 -1.92 2.78 8.25
N ALA A 52 -2.20 2.39 9.49
CA ALA A 52 -3.57 2.38 9.99
C ALA A 52 -4.23 3.76 10.00
N ALA A 53 -3.43 4.82 10.19
CA ALA A 53 -3.95 6.19 10.23
C ALA A 53 -4.47 6.68 8.87
N ILE A 54 -3.91 6.19 7.76
CA ILE A 54 -4.31 6.58 6.39
C ILE A 54 -5.27 5.58 5.74
N ASN A 55 -5.53 4.43 6.40
CA ASN A 55 -6.38 3.37 5.87
C ASN A 55 -7.78 3.46 6.46
N GLY A 56 -8.79 3.48 5.60
CA GLY A 56 -10.21 3.56 5.97
C GLY A 56 -10.93 4.76 5.37
N GLU A 57 -12.23 4.84 5.65
CA GLU A 57 -13.07 5.96 5.22
C GLU A 57 -12.68 7.25 5.96
N PRO A 58 -12.88 8.45 5.34
CA PRO A 58 -12.51 9.74 5.94
C PRO A 58 -13.04 9.93 7.35
N ASP A 59 -14.33 9.69 7.57
CA ASP A 59 -15.02 9.81 8.84
C ASP A 59 -15.04 8.53 9.67
N GLY A 60 -14.37 7.47 9.18
CA GLY A 60 -14.32 6.16 9.82
C GLY A 60 -13.20 6.02 10.85
N GLN A 61 -13.12 4.86 11.47
CA GLN A 61 -12.00 4.50 12.32
C GLN A 61 -10.77 4.12 11.48
N PRO A 62 -9.53 4.27 12.01
CA PRO A 62 -8.35 3.68 11.40
C PRO A 62 -8.52 2.17 11.20
N LEU A 63 -8.14 1.66 10.04
CA LEU A 63 -8.29 0.25 9.70
C LEU A 63 -6.93 -0.45 9.58
N LEU A 64 -6.88 -1.67 10.12
CA LEU A 64 -5.78 -2.60 9.90
C LEU A 64 -6.04 -3.41 8.63
N PRO A 65 -5.02 -3.93 7.95
CA PRO A 65 -5.23 -4.82 6.81
C PRO A 65 -5.89 -6.13 7.29
N PRO A 66 -6.80 -6.73 6.50
CA PRO A 66 -7.50 -7.96 6.88
C PRO A 66 -6.65 -9.23 6.66
N ILE A 67 -5.38 -9.08 6.36
CA ILE A 67 -4.41 -10.16 6.13
C ILE A 67 -3.10 -9.84 6.86
N ALA A 68 -2.18 -10.78 6.97
CA ALA A 68 -0.85 -10.61 7.56
C ALA A 68 0.09 -9.78 6.64
N LEU A 69 -0.35 -8.59 6.22
CA LEU A 69 0.35 -7.76 5.24
C LEU A 69 1.78 -7.46 5.66
N THR A 70 1.97 -7.05 6.91
CA THR A 70 3.29 -6.68 7.44
C THR A 70 4.25 -7.85 7.47
N ASP A 71 3.77 -9.04 7.85
CA ASP A 71 4.59 -10.25 7.90
C ASP A 71 5.03 -10.67 6.50
N GLU A 72 4.14 -10.61 5.52
CA GLU A 72 4.45 -10.90 4.12
C GLU A 72 5.47 -9.91 3.53
N VAL A 73 5.30 -8.62 3.81
CA VAL A 73 6.27 -7.60 3.38
C VAL A 73 7.63 -7.82 4.03
N ALA A 74 7.66 -8.07 5.33
CA ALA A 74 8.90 -8.36 6.05
C ALA A 74 9.58 -9.64 5.53
N ALA A 75 8.81 -10.66 5.17
CA ALA A 75 9.34 -11.87 4.56
C ALA A 75 9.99 -11.60 3.20
N LEU A 76 9.37 -10.78 2.34
CA LEU A 76 9.94 -10.37 1.06
C LEU A 76 11.23 -9.54 1.24
N VAL A 77 11.24 -8.60 2.19
CA VAL A 77 12.42 -7.80 2.54
C VAL A 77 13.54 -8.71 3.05
N ALA A 78 13.22 -9.66 3.94
CA ALA A 78 14.17 -10.61 4.47
C ALA A 78 14.78 -11.51 3.38
N ALA A 79 13.95 -12.03 2.47
CA ALA A 79 14.40 -12.85 1.35
C ALA A 79 15.33 -12.07 0.43
N PHE A 80 14.93 -10.83 0.05
CA PHE A 80 15.73 -9.97 -0.81
C PHE A 80 17.08 -9.63 -0.15
N ALA A 81 17.07 -9.15 1.10
CA ALA A 81 18.30 -8.79 1.81
C ALA A 81 19.22 -9.99 2.03
N THR A 82 18.65 -11.18 2.31
CA THR A 82 19.42 -12.43 2.41
C THR A 82 20.11 -12.76 1.08
N MET A 83 19.41 -12.65 -0.04
CA MET A 83 19.99 -12.92 -1.36
C MET A 83 21.10 -11.92 -1.72
N VAL A 84 20.94 -10.64 -1.38
CA VAL A 84 21.99 -9.62 -1.53
C VAL A 84 23.22 -10.00 -0.70
N ALA A 85 23.02 -10.40 0.57
CA ALA A 85 24.09 -10.82 1.44
C ALA A 85 24.83 -12.07 0.91
N VAL A 86 24.08 -13.07 0.45
CA VAL A 86 24.63 -14.28 -0.17
C VAL A 86 25.43 -13.95 -1.44
N HIS A 87 24.88 -13.07 -2.29
CA HIS A 87 25.55 -12.65 -3.53
C HIS A 87 26.85 -11.88 -3.27
N SER A 88 26.93 -11.13 -2.16
CA SER A 88 28.16 -10.44 -1.77
C SER A 88 29.32 -11.38 -1.44
N GLY A 89 29.04 -12.64 -1.11
CA GLY A 89 30.03 -13.63 -0.67
C GLY A 89 30.59 -13.37 0.73
N VAL A 90 30.02 -12.40 1.47
CA VAL A 90 30.48 -12.02 2.83
C VAL A 90 29.44 -12.49 3.86
N GLY A 91 29.87 -13.35 4.81
CA GLY A 91 29.03 -13.75 5.93
C GLY A 91 28.69 -12.55 6.80
N GLN A 92 27.41 -12.41 7.14
CA GLN A 92 26.89 -11.25 7.86
C GLN A 92 25.55 -11.54 8.52
N VAL A 93 25.15 -10.64 9.42
CA VAL A 93 23.81 -10.64 9.99
C VAL A 93 22.92 -9.68 9.19
N VAL A 94 21.77 -10.18 8.78
CA VAL A 94 20.69 -9.39 8.17
C VAL A 94 19.62 -9.20 9.25
N ASP A 95 19.46 -7.98 9.75
CA ASP A 95 18.43 -7.63 10.74
C ASP A 95 17.23 -6.99 10.03
N VAL A 96 16.10 -7.67 10.05
CA VAL A 96 14.84 -7.22 9.45
C VAL A 96 13.82 -7.06 10.54
N ASN A 97 13.09 -5.97 10.53
CA ASN A 97 12.02 -5.77 11.48
C ASN A 97 10.70 -5.35 10.82
N LEU A 98 9.60 -5.63 11.50
CA LEU A 98 8.27 -5.41 10.97
C LEU A 98 7.97 -3.93 10.75
N ILE A 99 8.40 -3.05 11.68
CA ILE A 99 8.09 -1.63 11.58
C ILE A 99 8.82 -0.94 10.43
N GLU A 100 10.09 -1.21 10.21
CA GLU A 100 10.84 -0.64 9.08
C GLU A 100 10.32 -1.16 7.74
N SER A 101 9.92 -2.44 7.69
CA SER A 101 9.28 -3.03 6.52
C SER A 101 7.97 -2.31 6.17
N MET A 102 7.15 -1.95 7.17
CA MET A 102 5.95 -1.15 6.95
C MET A 102 6.26 0.30 6.60
N LEU A 103 7.25 0.92 7.24
CA LEU A 103 7.68 2.28 6.89
C LEU A 103 8.14 2.39 5.43
N GLN A 104 8.74 1.33 4.88
CA GLN A 104 9.10 1.28 3.46
C GLN A 104 7.86 1.41 2.55
N LEU A 105 6.72 0.81 2.91
CA LEU A 105 5.46 0.93 2.17
C LEU A 105 4.85 2.33 2.24
N MET A 106 5.15 3.09 3.30
CA MET A 106 4.65 4.46 3.45
C MET A 106 5.25 5.43 2.42
N GLY A 107 6.29 5.02 1.71
CA GLY A 107 6.90 5.77 0.61
C GLY A 107 7.30 7.19 1.04
N PRO A 108 6.79 8.25 0.36
CA PRO A 108 7.20 9.61 0.63
C PRO A 108 6.51 10.28 1.83
N LEU A 109 5.58 9.62 2.52
CA LEU A 109 4.73 10.29 3.52
C LEU A 109 5.52 10.85 4.70
N VAL A 110 6.50 10.09 5.21
CA VAL A 110 7.37 10.57 6.31
C VAL A 110 8.24 11.77 5.87
N PRO A 111 8.96 11.72 4.74
CA PRO A 111 9.65 12.89 4.19
C PRO A 111 8.75 14.09 3.92
N LEU A 112 7.54 13.89 3.38
CA LEU A 112 6.60 14.97 3.11
C LEU A 112 6.18 15.70 4.39
N TYR A 113 5.90 14.96 5.46
CA TYR A 113 5.65 15.57 6.76
C TYR A 113 6.87 16.38 7.24
N GLY A 114 8.08 15.83 7.15
CA GLY A 114 9.30 16.52 7.57
C GLY A 114 9.61 17.79 6.77
N LEU A 115 9.27 17.81 5.48
CA LEU A 115 9.57 18.93 4.58
C LEU A 115 8.46 19.98 4.53
N ARG A 116 7.18 19.58 4.65
CA ARG A 116 6.02 20.42 4.39
C ARG A 116 5.00 20.46 5.52
N GLY A 117 5.12 19.59 6.54
CA GLY A 117 4.13 19.42 7.58
C GLY A 117 2.83 18.75 7.08
N GLU A 118 2.86 18.14 5.90
CA GLU A 118 1.70 17.50 5.29
C GLU A 118 1.42 16.16 5.97
N VAL A 119 0.21 15.98 6.49
CA VAL A 119 -0.29 14.71 7.04
C VAL A 119 -1.35 14.19 6.10
N GLN A 120 -1.15 12.99 5.54
CA GLN A 120 -2.16 12.37 4.69
C GLN A 120 -3.36 11.94 5.51
N GLU A 121 -4.54 12.34 5.08
CA GLU A 121 -5.82 11.91 5.63
C GLU A 121 -6.28 10.58 5.01
N ARG A 122 -7.30 9.96 5.61
CA ARG A 122 -7.96 8.80 5.01
C ARG A 122 -8.79 9.22 3.80
N LEU A 123 -8.72 8.44 2.74
CA LEU A 123 -9.40 8.71 1.46
C LEU A 123 -10.23 7.50 0.98
N GLY A 124 -10.65 6.62 1.89
CA GLY A 124 -11.30 5.37 1.50
C GLY A 124 -10.40 4.53 0.60
N ALA A 125 -10.90 4.16 -0.58
CA ALA A 125 -10.12 3.47 -1.61
C ALA A 125 -9.29 4.43 -2.48
N GLY A 126 -9.36 5.75 -2.25
CA GLY A 126 -8.63 6.79 -2.98
C GLY A 126 -7.15 6.87 -2.61
N ILE A 127 -6.38 7.61 -3.43
CA ILE A 127 -5.01 8.06 -3.12
C ILE A 127 -4.90 9.56 -3.43
N PRO A 128 -3.98 10.30 -2.80
CA PRO A 128 -4.02 11.77 -2.87
C PRO A 128 -3.72 12.37 -4.25
N TYR A 129 -3.03 11.66 -5.12
CA TYR A 129 -2.47 12.19 -6.37
C TYR A 129 -3.08 11.61 -7.64
N THR A 130 -4.12 10.76 -7.56
CA THR A 130 -4.81 10.18 -8.74
C THR A 130 -6.32 10.27 -8.55
N VAL A 131 -7.03 10.85 -9.53
CA VAL A 131 -8.49 11.00 -9.57
C VAL A 131 -8.96 10.84 -11.03
N PRO A 132 -10.01 10.03 -11.28
CA PRO A 132 -10.64 9.11 -10.34
C PRO A 132 -9.78 7.88 -10.01
N ARG A 133 -9.77 7.52 -8.75
CA ARG A 133 -9.28 6.23 -8.27
C ARG A 133 -10.08 5.85 -7.02
N ASN A 134 -11.01 4.92 -7.18
CA ASN A 134 -11.90 4.50 -6.09
C ASN A 134 -12.58 3.16 -6.45
N THR A 135 -13.40 2.66 -5.53
CA THR A 135 -14.33 1.57 -5.78
C THR A 135 -15.76 2.12 -5.88
N TYR A 136 -16.54 1.60 -6.82
CA TYR A 136 -17.91 2.07 -7.08
C TYR A 136 -18.86 0.90 -7.17
N ARG A 137 -20.13 1.14 -6.76
CA ARG A 137 -21.16 0.12 -6.78
C ARG A 137 -22.00 0.25 -8.05
N THR A 138 -22.21 -0.86 -8.74
CA THR A 138 -23.04 -0.97 -9.94
C THR A 138 -24.51 -1.20 -9.60
N SER A 139 -25.42 -1.04 -10.58
CA SER A 139 -26.89 -1.20 -10.40
C SER A 139 -27.29 -2.60 -9.94
N ASP A 140 -26.53 -3.63 -10.31
CA ASP A 140 -26.71 -5.02 -9.91
C ASP A 140 -26.05 -5.36 -8.55
N GLY A 141 -25.56 -4.32 -7.84
CA GLY A 141 -25.04 -4.45 -6.48
C GLY A 141 -23.59 -4.97 -6.38
N ARG A 142 -22.92 -5.17 -7.52
CA ARG A 142 -21.51 -5.57 -7.57
C ARG A 142 -20.61 -4.35 -7.38
N TRP A 143 -19.33 -4.59 -7.09
CA TRP A 143 -18.32 -3.55 -6.95
C TRP A 143 -17.30 -3.63 -8.08
N VAL A 144 -16.88 -2.46 -8.55
CA VAL A 144 -15.78 -2.30 -9.50
C VAL A 144 -14.74 -1.34 -8.96
N ALA A 145 -13.48 -1.54 -9.33
CA ALA A 145 -12.36 -0.67 -8.99
C ALA A 145 -11.86 0.04 -10.25
N VAL A 146 -11.65 1.35 -10.14
CA VAL A 146 -11.12 2.20 -11.22
C VAL A 146 -9.83 2.86 -10.79
N SER A 147 -8.89 3.01 -11.72
CA SER A 147 -7.68 3.83 -11.53
C SER A 147 -7.28 4.49 -12.84
N THR A 148 -6.93 5.78 -12.77
CA THR A 148 -6.56 6.62 -13.91
C THR A 148 -5.16 7.20 -13.73
N SER A 149 -4.16 6.35 -13.51
CA SER A 149 -2.78 6.79 -13.22
C SER A 149 -2.05 7.43 -14.41
N ALA A 150 -2.59 7.33 -15.64
CA ALA A 150 -2.08 8.00 -16.83
C ALA A 150 -3.05 9.10 -17.29
N GLU A 151 -2.52 10.25 -17.69
CA GLU A 151 -3.31 11.42 -18.12
C GLU A 151 -4.33 11.04 -19.21
N SER A 152 -3.86 10.39 -20.27
CA SER A 152 -4.72 9.96 -21.39
C SER A 152 -5.81 8.95 -21.01
N VAL A 153 -5.63 8.21 -19.92
CA VAL A 153 -6.69 7.33 -19.38
C VAL A 153 -7.70 8.15 -18.59
N ALA A 154 -7.22 9.13 -17.81
CA ALA A 154 -8.10 10.01 -17.06
C ALA A 154 -9.00 10.84 -18.01
N GLU A 155 -8.45 11.41 -19.09
CA GLU A 155 -9.21 12.13 -20.12
C GLU A 155 -10.37 11.26 -20.67
N ARG A 156 -10.08 10.03 -21.09
CA ARG A 156 -11.11 9.11 -21.60
C ARG A 156 -12.18 8.74 -20.57
N VAL A 157 -11.80 8.63 -19.30
CA VAL A 157 -12.78 8.40 -18.24
C VAL A 157 -13.61 9.66 -17.97
N MET A 158 -13.02 10.86 -18.02
CA MET A 158 -13.78 12.12 -17.93
C MET A 158 -14.79 12.23 -19.06
N ASP A 159 -14.39 11.92 -20.32
CA ASP A 159 -15.31 11.88 -21.47
C ASP A 159 -16.44 10.88 -21.23
N LEU A 160 -16.12 9.66 -20.78
CA LEU A 160 -17.09 8.59 -20.55
C LEU A 160 -18.18 8.99 -19.55
N ILE A 161 -17.81 9.72 -18.49
CA ILE A 161 -18.76 10.17 -17.46
C ILE A 161 -19.39 11.54 -17.76
N GLY A 162 -19.06 12.15 -18.93
CA GLY A 162 -19.62 13.41 -19.39
C GLY A 162 -19.01 14.65 -18.72
N LEU A 163 -17.75 14.58 -18.30
CA LEU A 163 -16.98 15.69 -17.71
C LEU A 163 -15.78 16.13 -18.57
N GLY A 164 -15.58 15.55 -19.76
CA GLY A 164 -14.40 15.78 -20.59
C GLY A 164 -14.24 17.22 -21.09
N ASP A 165 -15.35 17.93 -21.35
CA ASP A 165 -15.33 19.32 -21.83
C ASP A 165 -15.09 20.34 -20.70
N ASP A 166 -15.07 19.96 -19.45
CA ASP A 166 -14.91 20.88 -18.33
C ASP A 166 -13.42 21.16 -18.04
N PRO A 167 -12.97 22.40 -18.24
CA PRO A 167 -11.55 22.75 -18.10
C PRO A 167 -11.01 22.57 -16.68
N ARG A 168 -11.88 22.43 -15.66
CA ARG A 168 -11.45 22.15 -14.29
C ARG A 168 -10.80 20.77 -14.13
N PHE A 169 -11.07 19.84 -15.04
CA PHE A 169 -10.61 18.45 -14.98
C PHE A 169 -9.52 18.10 -16.00
N GLY A 170 -9.00 19.11 -16.70
CA GLY A 170 -8.03 18.95 -17.78
C GLY A 170 -6.66 18.43 -17.35
N ASP A 171 -6.32 18.47 -16.07
CA ASP A 171 -5.06 17.93 -15.55
C ASP A 171 -5.24 17.24 -14.17
N PHE A 172 -4.20 16.56 -13.69
CA PHE A 172 -4.23 15.87 -12.39
C PHE A 172 -4.53 16.81 -11.22
N SER A 173 -3.96 18.02 -11.22
CA SER A 173 -4.15 18.99 -10.14
C SER A 173 -5.59 19.44 -10.05
N GLY A 174 -6.21 19.73 -11.19
CA GLY A 174 -7.62 20.10 -11.28
C GLY A 174 -8.53 18.99 -10.82
N ARG A 175 -8.27 17.75 -11.25
CA ARG A 175 -9.07 16.59 -10.80
C ARG A 175 -8.90 16.32 -9.30
N VAL A 176 -7.70 16.42 -8.75
CA VAL A 176 -7.47 16.27 -7.31
C VAL A 176 -8.21 17.34 -6.50
N ALA A 177 -8.20 18.59 -6.98
CA ALA A 177 -8.92 19.70 -6.31
C ALA A 177 -10.45 19.53 -6.32
N HIS A 178 -10.99 18.71 -7.22
CA HIS A 178 -12.43 18.46 -7.38
C HIS A 178 -12.79 16.98 -7.22
N ARG A 179 -12.03 16.26 -6.41
CA ARG A 179 -12.18 14.81 -6.16
C ARG A 179 -13.63 14.42 -5.88
N ASP A 180 -14.25 15.06 -4.90
CA ASP A 180 -15.58 14.69 -4.43
C ASP A 180 -16.63 14.78 -5.54
N LEU A 181 -16.56 15.83 -6.37
CA LEU A 181 -17.46 16.01 -7.50
C LEU A 181 -17.27 14.90 -8.56
N ILE A 182 -16.02 14.55 -8.83
CA ILE A 182 -15.69 13.49 -9.81
C ILE A 182 -16.13 12.13 -9.26
N ASP A 183 -15.85 11.84 -7.97
CA ASP A 183 -16.24 10.58 -7.34
C ASP A 183 -17.77 10.44 -7.26
N GLU A 184 -18.51 11.52 -6.96
CA GLU A 184 -19.98 11.54 -6.99
C GLU A 184 -20.49 11.24 -8.41
N ARG A 185 -19.96 11.90 -9.42
CA ARG A 185 -20.33 11.68 -10.83
C ARG A 185 -20.01 10.25 -11.30
N MET A 186 -18.86 9.72 -10.90
CA MET A 186 -18.49 8.32 -11.14
C MET A 186 -19.49 7.37 -10.49
N ALA A 187 -19.85 7.61 -9.23
CA ALA A 187 -20.79 6.77 -8.50
C ALA A 187 -22.18 6.78 -9.16
N GLU A 188 -22.69 7.93 -9.58
CA GLU A 188 -23.94 8.05 -10.32
C GLU A 188 -23.89 7.27 -11.65
N TRP A 189 -22.80 7.44 -12.41
CA TRP A 189 -22.62 6.78 -13.69
C TRP A 189 -22.56 5.25 -13.54
N MET A 190 -21.88 4.75 -12.54
CA MET A 190 -21.75 3.32 -12.20
C MET A 190 -23.08 2.74 -11.70
N ALA A 191 -23.80 3.46 -10.82
CA ALA A 191 -25.08 3.03 -10.27
C ALA A 191 -26.19 2.89 -11.31
N ALA A 192 -26.06 3.54 -12.47
CA ALA A 192 -27.00 3.43 -13.59
C ALA A 192 -26.73 2.22 -14.51
N ARG A 193 -25.69 1.41 -14.27
CA ARG A 193 -25.20 0.34 -15.14
C ARG A 193 -24.93 -0.94 -14.38
N THR A 194 -25.15 -2.08 -15.03
CA THR A 194 -24.67 -3.37 -14.51
C THR A 194 -23.15 -3.45 -14.61
N MET A 195 -22.54 -4.35 -13.85
CA MET A 195 -21.08 -4.58 -13.94
C MET A 195 -20.65 -4.95 -15.37
N GLU A 196 -21.40 -5.79 -16.06
CA GLU A 196 -21.11 -6.16 -17.45
C GLU A 196 -21.10 -4.94 -18.38
N GLN A 197 -22.10 -4.04 -18.26
CA GLN A 197 -22.14 -2.80 -19.03
C GLN A 197 -20.95 -1.89 -18.72
N VAL A 198 -20.60 -1.72 -17.44
CA VAL A 198 -19.44 -0.94 -17.02
C VAL A 198 -18.16 -1.48 -17.66
N LEU A 199 -17.92 -2.78 -17.57
CA LEU A 199 -16.72 -3.40 -18.14
C LEU A 199 -16.65 -3.18 -19.66
N ALA A 200 -17.76 -3.38 -20.37
CA ALA A 200 -17.82 -3.20 -21.83
C ALA A 200 -17.60 -1.73 -22.25
N GLU A 201 -18.19 -0.77 -21.55
CA GLU A 201 -18.05 0.66 -21.87
C GLU A 201 -16.62 1.16 -21.56
N PHE A 202 -16.01 0.70 -20.48
CA PHE A 202 -14.61 1.01 -20.16
C PHE A 202 -13.62 0.37 -21.14
N GLU A 203 -13.85 -0.85 -21.56
CA GLU A 203 -13.05 -1.52 -22.60
C GLU A 203 -13.13 -0.74 -23.92
N ALA A 204 -14.33 -0.36 -24.35
CA ALA A 204 -14.53 0.44 -25.57
C ALA A 204 -13.85 1.82 -25.49
N ALA A 205 -13.79 2.42 -24.31
CA ALA A 205 -13.08 3.68 -24.05
C ALA A 205 -11.56 3.49 -23.85
N HIS A 206 -11.03 2.28 -23.90
CA HIS A 206 -9.63 1.95 -23.57
C HIS A 206 -9.24 2.49 -22.18
N ALA A 207 -10.13 2.36 -21.21
CA ALA A 207 -9.93 2.77 -19.82
C ALA A 207 -9.88 1.53 -18.89
N ALA A 208 -9.14 1.65 -17.79
CA ALA A 208 -8.93 0.54 -16.88
C ALA A 208 -10.02 0.48 -15.80
N VAL A 209 -10.70 -0.65 -15.73
CA VAL A 209 -11.64 -1.01 -14.67
C VAL A 209 -11.50 -2.51 -14.37
N ALA A 210 -11.74 -2.91 -13.14
CA ALA A 210 -11.79 -4.32 -12.77
C ALA A 210 -12.94 -4.59 -11.81
N PRO A 211 -13.59 -5.76 -11.90
CA PRO A 211 -14.50 -6.20 -10.86
C PRO A 211 -13.73 -6.46 -9.55
N VAL A 212 -14.37 -6.17 -8.43
CA VAL A 212 -13.86 -6.57 -7.12
C VAL A 212 -14.38 -7.99 -6.86
N TYR A 213 -13.48 -8.95 -7.03
CA TYR A 213 -13.79 -10.36 -6.85
C TYR A 213 -13.64 -10.78 -5.38
N ASP A 214 -14.46 -11.71 -4.96
CA ASP A 214 -14.23 -12.50 -3.75
C ASP A 214 -13.56 -13.84 -4.10
N MET A 215 -13.37 -14.70 -3.09
CA MET A 215 -12.69 -15.99 -3.30
C MET A 215 -13.57 -17.03 -4.02
N ALA A 216 -14.84 -16.75 -4.28
CA ALA A 216 -15.76 -17.64 -5.03
C ALA A 216 -15.83 -17.27 -6.52
N ASP A 217 -15.48 -16.04 -6.90
CA ASP A 217 -15.38 -15.60 -8.29
C ASP A 217 -14.17 -16.22 -9.00
#